data_09ede4933eeb4940286516abbdea5181
#
_entry.id   09ede4933eeb4940286516abbdea5181
#
_cell.length_a   1.000
_cell.length_b   1.000
_cell.length_c   1.000
_cell.angle_alpha   90.00
_cell.angle_beta   90.00
_cell.angle_gamma   90.00
#
_symmetry.space_group_name_H-M   'P 1'
#
loop_
_entity.id
_entity.type
_entity.pdbx_description
1 polymer ?
#
loop_
_entity_poly.entity_id
_entity_poly.type
_entity_poly.pdbx_seq_one_letter_code
_entity_poly.pdbx_strand_id
1 'polypeptide(L)'
;ETPFINITWKVEKDLPNIIENSKKGHDFAARVFVIKKTGATPLSNRAINYVFSSNSSVGFNSPSPYTKKSIDNVLATTKDNLNKWVTVKANVKEDFKRFHNLDVEQLDGLAIMSDTDNSKMKAVSYFQNIYFSAN
;
A
#
# COMPACT_ATOMS: atom_id res chain seq x y z
N GLU A 1 20.89 7.60 -5.40
CA GLU A 1 19.46 7.53 -5.35
C GLU A 1 18.98 6.39 -4.46
N THR A 2 17.76 6.48 -3.93
CA THR A 2 17.20 5.55 -2.97
C THR A 2 15.83 5.03 -3.43
N PRO A 3 15.80 4.11 -4.43
CA PRO A 3 14.54 3.66 -5.04
C PRO A 3 13.73 2.70 -4.17
N PHE A 4 14.31 2.12 -3.12
CA PHE A 4 13.63 1.14 -2.28
C PHE A 4 12.98 1.80 -1.09
N ILE A 5 11.69 1.52 -0.88
CA ILE A 5 11.01 1.84 0.38
C ILE A 5 11.09 0.63 1.30
N ASN A 6 11.42 0.87 2.56
CA ASN A 6 11.50 -0.17 3.59
C ASN A 6 10.43 0.16 4.64
N ILE A 7 9.60 -0.83 4.96
CA ILE A 7 8.48 -0.65 5.88
C ILE A 7 8.55 -1.75 6.94
N THR A 8 8.56 -1.36 8.22
CA THR A 8 8.40 -2.29 9.33
C THR A 8 7.05 -2.00 9.97
N TRP A 9 6.18 -2.99 9.94
CA TRP A 9 4.81 -2.85 10.41
C TRP A 9 4.31 -4.12 11.08
N LYS A 10 3.15 -3.99 11.74
CA LYS A 10 2.51 -5.08 12.46
C LYS A 10 1.00 -4.87 12.39
N VAL A 11 0.26 -5.93 12.08
CA VAL A 11 -1.19 -5.95 12.19
C VAL A 11 -1.56 -6.88 13.33
N GLU A 12 -2.20 -6.33 14.35
CA GLU A 12 -2.63 -7.07 15.52
C GLU A 12 -4.03 -7.62 15.34
N LYS A 13 -4.90 -6.85 14.67
CA LYS A 13 -6.28 -7.24 14.36
C LYS A 13 -6.58 -6.94 12.91
N ASP A 14 -6.97 -7.96 12.16
CA ASP A 14 -7.21 -7.87 10.72
C ASP A 14 -8.70 -7.73 10.37
N LEU A 15 -8.98 -7.76 9.07
CA LEU A 15 -10.31 -7.57 8.50
C LEU A 15 -10.68 -8.85 7.71
N PRO A 16 -11.12 -9.92 8.38
CA PRO A 16 -11.42 -11.17 7.71
C PRO A 16 -12.64 -11.07 6.80
N ASN A 17 -12.66 -11.90 5.76
CA ASN A 17 -13.83 -12.12 4.89
C ASN A 17 -14.31 -10.88 4.11
N ILE A 18 -13.43 -9.92 3.83
CA ILE A 18 -13.75 -8.80 2.95
C ILE A 18 -13.14 -9.04 1.57
N ILE A 19 -13.75 -8.45 0.55
CA ILE A 19 -13.23 -8.48 -0.82
C ILE A 19 -12.50 -7.16 -1.05
N GLU A 20 -11.19 -7.18 -0.84
CA GLU A 20 -10.37 -5.95 -0.79
C GLU A 20 -10.28 -5.21 -2.12
N ASN A 21 -10.47 -5.87 -3.24
CA ASN A 21 -10.47 -5.22 -4.55
C ASN A 21 -11.86 -4.74 -5.00
N SER A 22 -12.81 -4.63 -4.08
CA SER A 22 -14.13 -4.07 -4.32
C SER A 22 -14.34 -2.79 -3.50
N LYS A 23 -15.24 -1.91 -3.95
CA LYS A 23 -15.52 -0.68 -3.21
C LYS A 23 -16.04 -0.93 -1.79
N LYS A 24 -16.82 -1.99 -1.61
CA LYS A 24 -17.42 -2.33 -0.33
C LYS A 24 -16.41 -2.88 0.68
N GLY A 25 -15.36 -3.54 0.19
CA GLY A 25 -14.35 -4.16 1.03
C GLY A 25 -12.95 -3.57 0.87
N HIS A 26 -12.82 -2.37 0.30
CA HIS A 26 -11.52 -1.74 0.07
C HIS A 26 -10.97 -1.12 1.35
N ASP A 27 -10.71 -1.98 2.33
CA ASP A 27 -10.13 -1.61 3.61
C ASP A 27 -8.90 -2.47 3.87
N PHE A 28 -7.87 -1.84 4.41
CA PHE A 28 -6.64 -2.52 4.79
C PHE A 28 -6.26 -2.13 6.21
N ALA A 29 -5.88 -3.11 7.02
CA ALA A 29 -5.46 -2.86 8.39
C ALA A 29 -4.23 -1.96 8.46
N ALA A 30 -3.34 -2.05 7.48
CA ALA A 30 -2.19 -1.17 7.37
C ALA A 30 -1.86 -0.93 5.90
N ARG A 31 -1.62 0.33 5.55
CA ARG A 31 -1.12 0.67 4.22
C ARG A 31 -0.19 1.88 4.26
N VAL A 32 0.76 1.87 3.33
CA VAL A 32 1.66 2.99 3.06
C VAL A 32 1.48 3.33 1.60
N PHE A 33 1.15 4.58 1.28
CA PHE A 33 1.07 4.95 -0.11
C PHE A 33 2.00 6.08 -0.46
N VAL A 34 2.52 5.98 -1.69
CA VAL A 34 3.45 6.93 -2.28
C VAL A 34 2.77 7.59 -3.46
N ILE A 35 2.99 8.89 -3.61
CA ILE A 35 2.25 9.70 -4.58
C ILE A 35 3.22 10.43 -5.49
N LYS A 36 2.92 10.41 -6.80
CA LYS A 36 3.62 11.20 -7.81
C LYS A 36 2.63 12.10 -8.53
N LYS A 37 2.90 13.40 -8.52
CA LYS A 37 2.14 14.38 -9.30
C LYS A 37 2.58 14.33 -10.75
N THR A 38 1.62 14.20 -11.67
CA THR A 38 1.92 14.15 -13.11
C THR A 38 1.36 15.36 -13.88
N GLY A 39 0.74 16.32 -13.17
CA GLY A 39 0.17 17.51 -13.78
C GLY A 39 -0.20 18.54 -12.73
N ALA A 40 -0.93 19.58 -13.17
CA ALA A 40 -1.23 20.76 -12.34
C ALA A 40 -2.37 20.53 -11.33
N THR A 41 -3.15 19.45 -11.45
CA THR A 41 -4.31 19.19 -10.59
C THR A 41 -4.15 17.90 -9.80
N PRO A 42 -4.82 17.78 -8.64
CA PRO A 42 -4.83 16.51 -7.89
C PRO A 42 -5.38 15.34 -8.69
N LEU A 43 -6.22 15.59 -9.69
CA LEU A 43 -6.76 14.54 -10.56
C LEU A 43 -5.70 13.84 -11.42
N SER A 44 -4.53 14.46 -11.60
CA SER A 44 -3.43 13.88 -12.35
C SER A 44 -2.46 13.07 -11.51
N ASN A 45 -2.66 13.02 -10.18
CA ASN A 45 -1.77 12.26 -9.31
C ASN A 45 -1.84 10.77 -9.59
N ARG A 46 -0.70 10.09 -9.43
CA ARG A 46 -0.60 8.64 -9.50
C ARG A 46 -0.07 8.13 -8.17
N ALA A 47 -0.63 7.03 -7.69
CA ALA A 47 -0.27 6.48 -6.39
C ALA A 47 -0.06 4.97 -6.45
N ILE A 48 0.77 4.47 -5.54
CA ILE A 48 0.89 3.05 -5.25
C ILE A 48 0.61 2.88 -3.77
N ASN A 49 -0.32 1.99 -3.44
CA ASN A 49 -0.64 1.62 -2.07
C ASN A 49 0.06 0.31 -1.76
N TYR A 50 1.05 0.35 -0.89
CA TYR A 50 1.67 -0.85 -0.36
C TYR A 50 0.87 -1.29 0.86
N VAL A 51 0.29 -2.47 0.79
CA VAL A 51 -0.72 -2.89 1.76
C VAL A 51 -0.33 -4.15 2.53
N PHE A 52 -0.76 -4.19 3.77
CA PHE A 52 -0.75 -5.39 4.62
C PHE A 52 -2.18 -5.95 4.53
N SER A 53 -2.33 -7.00 3.74
CA SER A 53 -3.66 -7.51 3.36
C SER A 53 -4.18 -8.52 4.37
N SER A 54 -5.50 -8.54 4.54
CA SER A 54 -6.18 -9.56 5.34
C SER A 54 -6.62 -10.77 4.52
N ASN A 55 -6.84 -10.59 3.22
CA ASN A 55 -7.49 -11.64 2.41
C ASN A 55 -6.79 -11.94 1.08
N SER A 56 -5.80 -11.16 0.70
CA SER A 56 -5.06 -11.37 -0.57
C SER A 56 -3.68 -11.96 -0.29
N SER A 57 -2.99 -12.38 -1.36
CA SER A 57 -1.64 -12.97 -1.25
C SER A 57 -0.56 -11.94 -1.54
N VAL A 58 0.64 -12.15 -0.99
CA VAL A 58 1.81 -11.32 -1.30
C VAL A 58 2.06 -11.35 -2.81
N GLY A 59 2.31 -10.18 -3.38
CA GLY A 59 2.53 -10.01 -4.82
C GLY A 59 1.27 -9.72 -5.60
N PHE A 60 0.08 -9.93 -5.02
CA PHE A 60 -1.16 -9.56 -5.69
C PHE A 60 -1.22 -8.04 -5.83
N ASN A 61 -1.62 -7.59 -7.00
CA ASN A 61 -1.81 -6.17 -7.26
C ASN A 61 -3.05 -5.95 -8.11
N SER A 62 -3.71 -4.83 -7.91
CA SER A 62 -4.89 -4.45 -8.69
C SER A 62 -5.11 -2.95 -8.61
N PRO A 63 -5.78 -2.36 -9.62
CA PRO A 63 -6.23 -0.98 -9.50
C PRO A 63 -7.18 -0.82 -8.32
N SER A 64 -7.14 0.34 -7.68
CA SER A 64 -8.14 0.69 -6.69
C SER A 64 -9.53 0.63 -7.32
N PRO A 65 -10.54 0.12 -6.61
CA PRO A 65 -11.91 0.11 -7.13
C PRO A 65 -12.49 1.52 -7.32
N TYR A 66 -11.81 2.55 -6.78
CA TYR A 66 -12.25 3.94 -6.93
C TYR A 66 -11.58 4.64 -8.11
N THR A 67 -10.35 4.25 -8.48
CA THR A 67 -9.64 4.88 -9.59
C THR A 67 -8.48 4.02 -10.05
N LYS A 68 -8.25 3.98 -11.37
CA LYS A 68 -7.09 3.30 -11.95
C LYS A 68 -5.79 4.05 -11.72
N LYS A 69 -5.86 5.28 -11.20
CA LYS A 69 -4.67 6.11 -10.90
C LYS A 69 -3.97 5.69 -9.62
N SER A 70 -4.57 4.78 -8.87
CA SER A 70 -4.00 4.19 -7.66
C SER A 70 -3.99 2.68 -7.80
N ILE A 71 -2.83 2.07 -7.51
CA ILE A 71 -2.65 0.61 -7.59
C ILE A 71 -2.37 0.09 -6.19
N ASP A 72 -3.09 -0.95 -5.79
CA ASP A 72 -2.83 -1.66 -4.54
C ASP A 72 -1.85 -2.80 -4.80
N ASN A 73 -0.79 -2.87 -4.02
CA ASN A 73 0.24 -3.92 -4.13
C ASN A 73 0.48 -4.53 -2.76
N VAL A 74 0.23 -5.83 -2.63
CA VAL A 74 0.32 -6.55 -1.36
C VAL A 74 1.76 -6.91 -1.06
N LEU A 75 2.31 -6.41 0.05
CA LEU A 75 3.67 -6.72 0.52
C LEU A 75 3.69 -7.69 1.69
N ALA A 76 2.60 -7.78 2.46
CA ALA A 76 2.49 -8.70 3.60
C ALA A 76 1.03 -9.10 3.80
N THR A 77 0.81 -10.24 4.46
CA THR A 77 -0.55 -10.72 4.74
C THR A 77 -0.67 -11.17 6.19
N THR A 78 -1.86 -10.98 6.77
CA THR A 78 -2.17 -11.46 8.12
C THR A 78 -2.26 -12.97 8.18
N LYS A 79 -2.50 -13.62 7.05
CA LYS A 79 -2.55 -15.08 6.96
C LYS A 79 -1.26 -15.72 7.49
N ASP A 80 -0.11 -15.11 7.19
CA ASP A 80 1.19 -15.62 7.59
C ASP A 80 1.78 -14.87 8.79
N ASN A 81 1.37 -13.64 9.02
CA ASN A 81 2.09 -12.71 9.89
C ASN A 81 1.21 -11.94 10.88
N LEU A 82 0.03 -12.45 11.21
CA LEU A 82 -0.83 -11.77 12.19
C LEU A 82 -0.11 -11.65 13.52
N ASN A 83 -0.17 -10.45 14.12
CA ASN A 83 0.43 -10.11 15.41
C ASN A 83 1.95 -10.28 15.45
N LYS A 84 2.61 -10.08 14.31
CA LYS A 84 4.07 -10.13 14.18
C LYS A 84 4.60 -8.88 13.50
N TRP A 85 5.76 -8.41 13.95
CA TRP A 85 6.49 -7.36 13.24
C TRP A 85 7.10 -7.93 11.97
N VAL A 86 6.87 -7.26 10.84
CA VAL A 86 7.35 -7.69 9.53
C VAL A 86 8.04 -6.51 8.86
N THR A 87 9.22 -6.76 8.31
CA THR A 87 9.92 -5.77 7.50
C THR A 87 9.83 -6.17 6.04
N VAL A 88 9.35 -5.27 5.20
CA VAL A 88 9.19 -5.48 3.77
C VAL A 88 9.91 -4.38 2.99
N LYS A 89 10.21 -4.66 1.72
CA LYS A 89 10.92 -3.75 0.85
C LYS A 89 10.30 -3.79 -0.54
N ALA A 90 10.17 -2.63 -1.18
CA ALA A 90 9.70 -2.54 -2.57
C ALA A 90 10.52 -1.51 -3.34
N ASN A 91 10.78 -1.80 -4.62
CA ASN A 91 11.43 -0.84 -5.51
C ASN A 91 10.35 0.08 -6.11
N VAL A 92 10.21 1.25 -5.51
CA VAL A 92 9.17 2.22 -5.88
C VAL A 92 9.33 2.69 -7.32
N LYS A 93 10.57 2.92 -7.76
CA LYS A 93 10.84 3.37 -9.13
C LYS A 93 10.38 2.34 -10.16
N GLU A 94 10.71 1.08 -9.95
CA GLU A 94 10.26 -0.01 -10.83
C GLU A 94 8.75 -0.18 -10.79
N ASP A 95 8.15 -0.06 -9.62
CA ASP A 95 6.70 -0.21 -9.45
C ASP A 95 5.94 0.89 -10.18
N PHE A 96 6.40 2.15 -10.12
CA PHE A 96 5.78 3.21 -10.91
C PHE A 96 5.90 2.97 -12.41
N LYS A 97 7.04 2.45 -12.86
CA LYS A 97 7.22 2.09 -14.28
C LYS A 97 6.28 0.96 -14.68
N ARG A 98 6.21 -0.08 -13.85
CA ARG A 98 5.38 -1.27 -14.13
C ARG A 98 3.89 -0.97 -14.09
N PHE A 99 3.43 -0.24 -13.07
CA PHE A 99 2.00 -0.02 -12.85
C PHE A 99 1.44 1.20 -13.57
N HIS A 100 2.22 2.24 -13.72
CA HIS A 100 1.76 3.52 -14.29
C HIS A 100 2.50 3.95 -15.55
N ASN A 101 3.49 3.19 -15.97
CA ASN A 101 4.38 3.52 -17.10
C ASN A 101 5.04 4.90 -16.92
N LEU A 102 5.46 5.21 -15.71
CA LEU A 102 6.11 6.47 -15.36
C LEU A 102 7.55 6.26 -14.92
N ASP A 103 8.44 7.11 -15.41
CA ASP A 103 9.82 7.20 -14.93
C ASP A 103 9.86 8.24 -13.82
N VAL A 104 9.98 7.78 -12.57
CA VAL A 104 9.91 8.65 -11.39
C VAL A 104 11.31 8.87 -10.81
N GLU A 105 11.71 10.13 -10.73
CA GLU A 105 12.98 10.54 -10.10
C GLU A 105 12.77 11.02 -8.66
N GLN A 106 11.56 11.49 -8.35
CA GLN A 106 11.23 12.06 -7.06
C GLN A 106 9.76 11.84 -6.75
N LEU A 107 9.46 11.49 -5.49
CA LEU A 107 8.09 11.40 -5.01
C LEU A 107 7.61 12.73 -4.48
N ASP A 108 6.31 12.96 -4.56
CA ASP A 108 5.67 14.20 -4.07
C ASP A 108 4.97 14.01 -2.74
N GLY A 109 4.68 12.78 -2.34
CA GLY A 109 4.03 12.52 -1.06
C GLY A 109 4.17 11.09 -0.60
N LEU A 110 4.01 10.90 0.71
CA LEU A 110 3.99 9.61 1.36
C LEU A 110 3.01 9.69 2.53
N ALA A 111 2.17 8.68 2.69
CA ALA A 111 1.21 8.63 3.79
C ALA A 111 1.07 7.20 4.32
N ILE A 112 0.69 7.11 5.60
CA ILE A 112 0.34 5.84 6.22
C ILE A 112 -1.13 5.87 6.61
N MET A 113 -1.79 4.71 6.58
CA MET A 113 -3.22 4.64 6.81
C MET A 113 -3.65 3.28 7.35
N SER A 114 -4.67 3.29 8.20
CA SER A 114 -5.44 2.12 8.59
C SER A 114 -6.90 2.51 8.44
N ASP A 115 -7.68 1.73 7.71
CA ASP A 115 -9.06 2.10 7.45
C ASP A 115 -10.03 0.92 7.53
N THR A 116 -11.25 1.24 7.99
CA THR A 116 -12.36 0.30 8.09
C THR A 116 -13.67 0.94 7.63
N ASP A 117 -13.59 2.02 6.84
CA ASP A 117 -14.74 2.81 6.43
C ASP A 117 -15.77 1.99 5.65
N ASN A 118 -15.30 1.08 4.82
CA ASN A 118 -16.14 0.29 3.93
C ASN A 118 -16.68 -0.97 4.61
N SER A 119 -15.84 -1.66 5.38
CA SER A 119 -16.21 -2.91 6.05
C SER A 119 -16.92 -2.72 7.38
N LYS A 120 -16.72 -1.55 8.03
CA LYS A 120 -17.25 -1.24 9.37
C LYS A 120 -16.73 -2.16 10.48
N MET A 121 -15.62 -2.86 10.21
CA MET A 121 -14.96 -3.70 11.21
C MET A 121 -13.91 -2.89 11.97
N LYS A 122 -13.24 -3.52 12.94
CA LYS A 122 -12.14 -2.91 13.69
C LYS A 122 -10.82 -3.53 13.27
N ALA A 123 -9.79 -2.70 13.07
CA ALA A 123 -8.44 -3.14 12.80
C ALA A 123 -7.47 -2.44 13.75
N VAL A 124 -6.35 -3.09 14.05
CA VAL A 124 -5.28 -2.51 14.86
C VAL A 124 -3.95 -2.79 14.16
N SER A 125 -3.20 -1.74 13.91
CA SER A 125 -1.90 -1.84 13.25
C SER A 125 -0.89 -0.87 13.85
N TYR A 126 0.38 -1.16 13.62
CA TYR A 126 1.51 -0.37 14.11
C TYR A 126 2.54 -0.21 13.00
N PHE A 127 3.18 0.95 12.92
CA PHE A 127 4.22 1.25 11.96
C PHE A 127 5.51 1.61 12.68
N GLN A 128 6.64 1.18 12.12
CA GLN A 128 7.97 1.46 12.64
C GLN A 128 8.94 1.57 11.47
N ASN A 129 9.88 2.52 11.54
CA ASN A 129 11.01 2.60 10.59
C ASN A 129 10.61 2.54 9.12
N ILE A 130 9.89 3.55 8.63
CA ILE A 130 9.64 3.70 7.20
C ILE A 130 10.75 4.60 6.63
N TYR A 131 11.55 4.06 5.69
CA TYR A 131 12.66 4.81 5.12
C TYR A 131 12.99 4.33 3.70
N PHE A 132 13.73 5.15 2.97
CA PHE A 132 14.18 4.81 1.62
C PHE A 132 15.65 4.43 1.64
N SER A 133 16.04 3.49 0.77
CA SER A 133 17.42 3.00 0.67
C SER A 133 17.84 2.80 -0.78
N ALA A 134 19.16 2.72 -1.00
CA ALA A 134 19.73 2.44 -2.33
C ALA A 134 19.64 0.97 -2.68
N ASN A 135 19.59 0.12 -1.66
CA ASN A 135 19.55 -1.34 -1.81
C ASN A 135 18.41 -1.93 -1.03
#